data_a01a11a30cfc64ec7b3379488e90fbf4
#
_entry.id   a01a11a30cfc64ec7b3379488e90fbf4
#
_cell.length_a   1.000
_cell.length_b   1.000
_cell.length_c   1.000
_cell.angle_alpha   90.00
_cell.angle_beta   90.00
_cell.angle_gamma   90.00
#
_symmetry.space_group_name_H-M   'P 1'
#
loop_
_entity.id
_entity.type
_entity.pdbx_description
1 polymer ?
#
loop_
_entity_poly.entity_id
_entity_poly.type
_entity_poly.pdbx_seq_one_letter_code
_entity_poly.pdbx_strand_id
1 'polypeptide(L)'
;MYAMQGLDVVERVELHTPFGAPSDRYVVGALAGQLVAFLPRHGIGHRLTPTEVPSRANIHGFKQLGVRYLISVSAVGSLREDYAPGNIVIPDQIFDRTKGIRPASFFGNGLVAHVAFDRPFDQQLADRLYEAAREAGATAHRGGTYVCMEGPQFSTLAESEENRRRGHD
;
A
#
# COMPACT_ATOMS: atom_id res chain seq x y z
N MET A 1 5.63 9.23 -8.28
CA MET A 1 6.83 8.49 -7.83
C MET A 1 7.75 8.09 -9.00
N TYR A 2 7.28 7.42 -10.04
CA TYR A 2 8.12 6.99 -11.20
C TYR A 2 8.59 8.13 -12.13
N ALA A 3 8.41 9.37 -11.77
CA ALA A 3 8.99 10.57 -12.36
C ALA A 3 9.88 11.35 -11.37
N MET A 4 10.37 10.66 -10.33
CA MET A 4 11.23 11.26 -9.32
C MET A 4 12.65 11.48 -9.87
N GLN A 5 13.32 12.48 -9.33
CA GLN A 5 14.71 12.76 -9.66
C GLN A 5 15.62 11.59 -9.27
N GLY A 6 16.57 11.25 -10.12
CA GLY A 6 17.53 10.17 -9.89
C GLY A 6 17.01 8.77 -10.21
N LEU A 7 15.77 8.63 -10.71
CA LEU A 7 15.27 7.37 -11.23
C LEU A 7 15.57 7.25 -12.73
N ASP A 8 16.41 6.32 -13.09
CA ASP A 8 16.67 5.93 -14.49
C ASP A 8 15.69 4.83 -14.89
N VAL A 9 14.66 5.19 -15.66
CA VAL A 9 13.68 4.23 -16.14
C VAL A 9 14.31 3.29 -17.15
N VAL A 10 14.32 2.00 -16.84
CA VAL A 10 14.88 0.94 -17.67
C VAL A 10 13.83 0.37 -18.62
N GLU A 11 12.63 0.07 -18.08
CA GLU A 11 11.59 -0.61 -18.84
C GLU A 11 10.18 -0.30 -18.31
N ARG A 12 9.19 -0.45 -19.21
CA ARG A 12 7.76 -0.48 -18.87
C ARG A 12 7.21 -1.87 -19.20
N VAL A 13 6.94 -2.65 -18.16
CA VAL A 13 6.59 -4.07 -18.30
C VAL A 13 5.07 -4.24 -18.25
N GLU A 14 4.52 -4.88 -19.27
CA GLU A 14 3.15 -5.34 -19.29
C GLU A 14 3.13 -6.81 -18.87
N LEU A 15 2.28 -7.16 -17.88
CA LEU A 15 2.21 -8.50 -17.34
C LEU A 15 0.80 -9.07 -17.43
N HIS A 16 0.73 -10.36 -17.65
CA HIS A 16 -0.49 -11.15 -17.51
C HIS A 16 -0.36 -12.06 -16.30
N THR A 17 -1.43 -12.15 -15.51
CA THR A 17 -1.44 -12.97 -14.31
C THR A 17 -2.63 -13.92 -14.31
N PRO A 18 -2.61 -15.00 -13.52
CA PRO A 18 -3.77 -15.89 -13.34
C PRO A 18 -5.00 -15.18 -12.75
N PHE A 19 -4.82 -13.95 -12.24
CA PHE A 19 -5.86 -13.12 -11.62
C PHE A 19 -6.33 -11.99 -12.55
N GLY A 20 -5.97 -12.04 -13.83
CA GLY A 20 -6.25 -11.00 -14.82
C GLY A 20 -5.08 -10.03 -14.99
N ALA A 21 -5.36 -8.93 -15.69
CA ALA A 21 -4.38 -7.87 -15.92
C ALA A 21 -4.19 -7.02 -14.67
N PRO A 22 -2.96 -6.59 -14.35
CA PRO A 22 -2.69 -5.56 -13.35
C PRO A 22 -3.34 -4.21 -13.72
N SER A 23 -3.38 -3.31 -12.75
CA SER A 23 -3.96 -1.95 -12.92
C SER A 23 -3.34 -1.16 -14.07
N ASP A 24 -2.06 -1.36 -14.34
CA ASP A 24 -1.28 -0.71 -15.39
C ASP A 24 0.04 -1.45 -15.62
N ARG A 25 0.88 -0.92 -16.54
CA ARG A 25 2.25 -1.38 -16.73
C ARG A 25 3.11 -1.05 -15.50
N TYR A 26 4.00 -1.96 -15.16
CA TYR A 26 5.03 -1.70 -14.17
C TYR A 26 6.14 -0.83 -14.78
N VAL A 27 6.55 0.19 -14.04
CA VAL A 27 7.72 0.99 -14.41
C VAL A 27 8.92 0.46 -13.63
N VAL A 28 9.84 -0.17 -14.30
CA VAL A 28 11.09 -0.67 -13.70
C VAL A 28 12.19 0.34 -13.96
N GLY A 29 12.95 0.66 -12.95
CA GLY A 29 14.06 1.60 -13.06
C GLY A 29 15.16 1.32 -12.04
N ALA A 30 16.28 1.99 -12.22
CA ALA A 30 17.39 2.00 -11.28
C ALA A 30 17.34 3.28 -10.44
N LEU A 31 17.38 3.13 -9.13
CA LEU A 31 17.45 4.22 -8.16
C LEU A 31 18.60 3.96 -7.19
N ALA A 32 19.61 4.83 -7.19
CA ALA A 32 20.82 4.65 -6.39
C ALA A 32 21.45 3.25 -6.51
N GLY A 33 21.48 2.70 -7.73
CA GLY A 33 22.05 1.38 -8.03
C GLY A 33 21.17 0.19 -7.66
N GLN A 34 19.96 0.42 -7.14
CA GLN A 34 18.98 -0.63 -6.83
C GLN A 34 17.87 -0.65 -7.89
N LEU A 35 17.47 -1.86 -8.31
CA LEU A 35 16.30 -2.01 -9.17
C LEU A 35 15.03 -1.85 -8.33
N VAL A 36 14.15 -1.00 -8.82
CA VAL A 36 12.85 -0.71 -8.21
C VAL A 36 11.75 -0.83 -9.26
N ALA A 37 10.58 -1.30 -8.84
CA ALA A 37 9.41 -1.39 -9.69
C ALA A 37 8.25 -0.57 -9.10
N PHE A 38 7.62 0.25 -9.91
CA PHE A 38 6.47 1.06 -9.53
C PHE A 38 5.23 0.60 -10.27
N LEU A 39 4.08 0.66 -9.58
CA LEU A 39 2.77 0.43 -10.19
C LEU A 39 1.79 1.51 -9.71
N PRO A 40 1.14 2.26 -10.62
CA PRO A 40 0.02 3.11 -10.27
C PRO A 40 -1.23 2.24 -10.03
N ARG A 41 -1.51 1.88 -8.76
CA ARG A 41 -2.58 0.94 -8.44
C ARG A 41 -3.98 1.35 -8.92
N HIS A 42 -4.22 2.65 -9.07
CA HIS A 42 -5.45 3.19 -9.63
C HIS A 42 -5.39 3.40 -11.16
N GLY A 43 -4.31 2.93 -11.81
CA GLY A 43 -4.01 3.20 -13.22
C GLY A 43 -3.52 4.62 -13.47
N ILE A 44 -2.86 4.82 -14.60
CA ILE A 44 -2.49 6.17 -15.07
C ILE A 44 -3.77 6.99 -15.28
N GLY A 45 -3.78 8.22 -14.77
CA GLY A 45 -4.97 9.08 -14.78
C GLY A 45 -5.98 8.77 -13.67
N HIS A 46 -5.67 7.87 -12.73
CA HIS A 46 -6.53 7.54 -11.58
C HIS A 46 -7.93 7.09 -12.01
N ARG A 47 -7.98 6.12 -12.94
CA ARG A 47 -9.20 5.65 -13.61
C ARG A 47 -9.94 4.52 -12.90
N LEU A 48 -9.29 3.86 -11.93
CA LEU A 48 -9.87 2.76 -11.17
C LEU A 48 -10.29 3.23 -9.78
N THR A 49 -11.52 2.95 -9.39
CA THR A 49 -11.98 3.11 -8.01
C THR A 49 -11.27 2.11 -7.09
N PRO A 50 -11.27 2.32 -5.77
CA PRO A 50 -10.66 1.38 -4.82
C PRO A 50 -11.13 -0.07 -4.98
N THR A 51 -12.42 -0.28 -5.24
CA THR A 51 -13.01 -1.62 -5.44
C THR A 51 -12.59 -2.27 -6.75
N GLU A 52 -12.35 -1.47 -7.80
CA GLU A 52 -11.93 -1.96 -9.12
C GLU A 52 -10.44 -2.30 -9.19
N VAL A 53 -9.63 -1.88 -8.22
CA VAL A 53 -8.18 -2.19 -8.20
C VAL A 53 -7.98 -3.70 -8.16
N PRO A 54 -7.36 -4.31 -9.18
CA PRO A 54 -7.13 -5.75 -9.24
C PRO A 54 -5.97 -6.16 -8.32
N SER A 55 -6.18 -6.08 -7.02
CA SER A 55 -5.12 -6.24 -6.00
C SER A 55 -4.34 -7.55 -6.15
N ARG A 56 -5.03 -8.68 -6.44
CA ARG A 56 -4.36 -9.97 -6.64
C ARG A 56 -3.44 -9.95 -7.85
N ALA A 57 -3.90 -9.40 -8.98
CA ALA A 57 -3.09 -9.27 -10.19
C ALA A 57 -1.89 -8.36 -9.94
N ASN A 58 -2.09 -7.22 -9.25
CA ASN A 58 -1.03 -6.28 -8.91
C ASN A 58 0.07 -6.90 -8.05
N ILE A 59 -0.31 -7.62 -7.00
CA ILE A 59 0.68 -8.26 -6.11
C ILE A 59 1.37 -9.44 -6.81
N HIS A 60 0.62 -10.24 -7.59
CA HIS A 60 1.20 -11.34 -8.36
C HIS A 60 2.21 -10.84 -9.40
N GLY A 61 1.94 -9.71 -10.06
CA GLY A 61 2.88 -9.12 -11.02
C GLY A 61 4.17 -8.66 -10.36
N PHE A 62 4.13 -8.05 -9.17
CA PHE A 62 5.36 -7.77 -8.41
C PHE A 62 6.15 -9.04 -8.10
N LYS A 63 5.46 -10.14 -7.76
CA LYS A 63 6.12 -11.44 -7.55
C LYS A 63 6.79 -11.95 -8.83
N GLN A 64 6.13 -11.83 -9.99
CA GLN A 64 6.72 -12.20 -11.29
C GLN A 64 7.98 -11.40 -11.60
N LEU A 65 8.05 -10.13 -11.20
CA LEU A 65 9.22 -9.27 -11.34
C LEU A 65 10.32 -9.56 -10.30
N GLY A 66 10.13 -10.53 -9.40
CA GLY A 66 11.10 -10.89 -8.39
C GLY A 66 11.19 -9.91 -7.21
N VAL A 67 10.19 -9.04 -7.03
CA VAL A 67 10.15 -8.08 -5.93
C VAL A 67 10.09 -8.82 -4.59
N ARG A 68 10.97 -8.44 -3.67
CA ARG A 68 11.07 -9.03 -2.32
C ARG A 68 10.44 -8.14 -1.26
N TYR A 69 10.48 -6.84 -1.43
CA TYR A 69 9.92 -5.85 -0.51
C TYR A 69 8.91 -4.99 -1.24
N LEU A 70 7.74 -4.83 -0.66
CA LEU A 70 6.67 -4.01 -1.23
C LEU A 70 6.36 -2.85 -0.28
N ILE A 71 6.43 -1.64 -0.80
CA ILE A 71 6.08 -0.42 -0.09
C ILE A 71 4.82 0.16 -0.73
N SER A 72 3.77 0.30 0.05
CA SER A 72 2.55 0.99 -0.37
C SER A 72 2.53 2.40 0.19
N VAL A 73 2.37 3.39 -0.67
CA VAL A 73 2.30 4.80 -0.28
C VAL A 73 0.92 5.34 -0.63
N SER A 74 0.25 5.97 0.35
CA SER A 74 -1.04 6.62 0.15
C SER A 74 -1.18 7.84 1.05
N ALA A 75 -1.98 8.80 0.60
CA ALA A 75 -2.48 9.86 1.47
C ALA A 75 -3.59 9.30 2.34
N VAL A 76 -3.65 9.73 3.59
CA VAL A 76 -4.62 9.28 4.59
C VAL A 76 -5.14 10.47 5.39
N GLY A 77 -6.34 10.33 5.98
CA GLY A 77 -6.81 11.23 7.03
C GLY A 77 -6.22 10.85 8.38
N SER A 78 -5.87 11.82 9.19
CA SER A 78 -5.42 11.59 10.56
C SER A 78 -6.60 11.59 11.53
N LEU A 79 -6.56 10.67 12.49
CA LEU A 79 -7.48 10.63 13.63
C LEU A 79 -6.83 11.17 14.91
N ARG A 80 -5.58 11.64 14.83
CA ARG A 80 -4.77 12.13 15.94
C ARG A 80 -4.34 13.57 15.71
N GLU A 81 -4.34 14.38 16.78
CA GLU A 81 -3.88 15.76 16.72
C GLU A 81 -2.36 15.88 16.48
N ASP A 82 -1.58 14.92 16.97
CA ASP A 82 -0.13 14.88 16.81
C ASP A 82 0.36 14.34 15.45
N TYR A 83 -0.55 13.84 14.63
CA TYR A 83 -0.27 13.40 13.25
C TYR A 83 -0.70 14.51 12.28
N ALA A 84 0.10 15.55 12.17
CA ALA A 84 -0.22 16.71 11.35
C ALA A 84 -0.10 16.45 9.84
N PRO A 85 -0.80 17.21 8.99
CA PRO A 85 -0.61 17.15 7.55
C PRO A 85 0.85 17.32 7.15
N GLY A 86 1.33 16.48 6.22
CA GLY A 86 2.73 16.43 5.80
C GLY A 86 3.62 15.50 6.62
N ASN A 87 3.13 14.97 7.75
CA ASN A 87 3.84 13.92 8.47
C ASN A 87 3.79 12.59 7.72
N ILE A 88 4.79 11.74 7.96
CA ILE A 88 4.84 10.36 7.46
C ILE A 88 4.51 9.42 8.62
N VAL A 89 3.54 8.53 8.41
CA VAL A 89 3.18 7.49 9.39
C VAL A 89 3.54 6.13 8.81
N ILE A 90 4.28 5.33 9.58
CA ILE A 90 4.66 3.96 9.24
C ILE A 90 3.94 3.05 10.23
N PRO A 91 2.73 2.57 9.87
CA PRO A 91 1.88 1.80 10.76
C PRO A 91 2.46 0.40 11.03
N ASP A 92 2.03 -0.20 12.11
CA ASP A 92 2.33 -1.59 12.46
C ASP A 92 1.09 -2.47 12.52
N GLN A 93 -0.10 -1.87 12.48
CA GLN A 93 -1.38 -2.58 12.45
C GLN A 93 -2.33 -2.06 11.38
N ILE A 94 -3.24 -2.93 10.96
CA ILE A 94 -4.31 -2.60 10.02
C ILE A 94 -5.65 -3.10 10.55
N PHE A 95 -6.65 -2.23 10.50
CA PHE A 95 -8.03 -2.58 10.72
C PHE A 95 -8.78 -2.50 9.39
N ASP A 96 -9.08 -3.66 8.81
CA ASP A 96 -9.67 -3.76 7.48
C ASP A 96 -11.20 -3.77 7.56
N ARG A 97 -11.82 -2.68 7.08
CA ARG A 97 -13.29 -2.54 6.94
C ARG A 97 -13.80 -2.92 5.53
N THR A 98 -12.92 -3.44 4.67
CA THR A 98 -13.27 -3.88 3.31
C THR A 98 -13.49 -5.40 3.22
N LYS A 99 -13.45 -6.12 4.33
CA LYS A 99 -13.67 -7.57 4.38
C LYS A 99 -15.04 -7.94 3.85
N GLY A 100 -15.06 -8.92 2.94
CA GLY A 100 -16.30 -9.37 2.30
C GLY A 100 -16.68 -8.56 1.05
N ILE A 101 -16.04 -7.43 0.79
CA ILE A 101 -16.26 -6.60 -0.41
C ILE A 101 -15.16 -6.88 -1.44
N ARG A 102 -13.89 -6.84 -1.01
CA ARG A 102 -12.73 -7.07 -1.87
C ARG A 102 -12.23 -8.52 -1.76
N PRO A 103 -11.64 -9.07 -2.84
CA PRO A 103 -10.98 -10.37 -2.75
C PRO A 103 -9.86 -10.35 -1.73
N ALA A 104 -9.96 -11.18 -0.69
CA ALA A 104 -9.02 -11.21 0.44
C ALA A 104 -8.02 -12.37 0.37
N SER A 105 -8.06 -13.21 -0.66
CA SER A 105 -7.21 -14.40 -0.77
C SER A 105 -6.78 -14.66 -2.22
N PHE A 106 -5.56 -15.18 -2.38
CA PHE A 106 -5.08 -15.77 -3.64
C PHE A 106 -5.58 -17.20 -3.82
N PHE A 107 -6.05 -17.83 -2.76
CA PHE A 107 -6.46 -19.22 -2.70
C PHE A 107 -7.98 -19.34 -2.83
N GLY A 108 -8.43 -20.52 -3.28
CA GLY A 108 -9.81 -20.85 -3.52
C GLY A 108 -9.93 -22.03 -4.47
N ASN A 109 -11.14 -22.33 -4.96
CA ASN A 109 -11.39 -23.38 -5.97
C ASN A 109 -10.74 -24.73 -5.61
N GLY A 110 -10.89 -25.17 -4.36
CA GLY A 110 -10.34 -26.43 -3.87
C GLY A 110 -9.00 -26.33 -3.14
N LEU A 111 -8.35 -25.17 -3.13
CA LEU A 111 -7.14 -24.92 -2.35
C LEU A 111 -7.42 -23.88 -1.27
N VAL A 112 -7.23 -24.22 -0.02
CA VAL A 112 -7.39 -23.35 1.12
C VAL A 112 -6.05 -23.15 1.82
N ALA A 113 -5.73 -21.89 2.19
CA ALA A 113 -4.57 -21.59 3.01
C ALA A 113 -4.98 -20.64 4.15
N HIS A 114 -4.51 -20.97 5.35
CA HIS A 114 -4.62 -20.11 6.54
C HIS A 114 -3.24 -19.57 6.85
N VAL A 115 -3.12 -18.24 6.88
CA VAL A 115 -1.86 -17.56 7.19
C VAL A 115 -1.99 -16.83 8.52
N ALA A 116 -0.92 -16.84 9.33
CA ALA A 116 -0.84 -15.96 10.49
C ALA A 116 -0.75 -14.51 10.00
N PHE A 117 -1.55 -13.61 10.58
CA PHE A 117 -1.65 -12.22 10.12
C PHE A 117 -1.78 -11.24 11.29
N ASP A 118 -1.27 -11.63 12.46
CA ASP A 118 -1.23 -10.81 13.67
C ASP A 118 -0.26 -9.62 13.54
N ARG A 119 0.78 -9.79 12.70
CA ARG A 119 1.76 -8.73 12.36
C ARG A 119 1.76 -8.51 10.85
N PRO A 120 0.85 -7.65 10.34
CA PRO A 120 0.63 -7.50 8.90
C PRO A 120 1.76 -6.76 8.16
N PHE A 121 2.65 -6.06 8.89
CA PHE A 121 3.77 -5.32 8.32
C PHE A 121 5.10 -5.92 8.76
N ASP A 122 6.06 -5.94 7.82
CA ASP A 122 7.44 -6.32 8.13
C ASP A 122 8.10 -5.26 9.02
N GLN A 123 8.47 -5.67 10.24
CA GLN A 123 8.98 -4.74 11.24
C GLN A 123 10.35 -4.18 10.86
N GLN A 124 11.23 -4.99 10.27
CA GLN A 124 12.56 -4.54 9.88
C GLN A 124 12.50 -3.52 8.75
N LEU A 125 11.62 -3.75 7.75
CA LEU A 125 11.39 -2.78 6.69
C LEU A 125 10.76 -1.50 7.24
N ALA A 126 9.81 -1.62 8.16
CA ALA A 126 9.14 -0.48 8.78
C ALA A 126 10.13 0.39 9.60
N ASP A 127 11.04 -0.23 10.35
CA ASP A 127 12.06 0.49 11.10
C ASP A 127 13.03 1.23 10.15
N ARG A 128 13.47 0.59 9.07
CA ARG A 128 14.30 1.23 8.04
C ARG A 128 13.59 2.39 7.36
N LEU A 129 12.30 2.27 7.05
CA LEU A 129 11.50 3.34 6.46
C LEU A 129 11.36 4.53 7.42
N TYR A 130 11.17 4.26 8.71
CA TYR A 130 11.10 5.28 9.74
C TYR A 130 12.39 6.09 9.82
N GLU A 131 13.52 5.41 9.92
CA GLU A 131 14.84 6.08 9.98
C GLU A 131 15.11 6.86 8.68
N ALA A 132 14.87 6.28 7.52
CA ALA A 132 15.07 6.95 6.24
C ALA A 132 14.19 8.21 6.09
N ALA A 133 12.94 8.17 6.58
CA ALA A 133 12.07 9.34 6.58
C ALA A 133 12.62 10.47 7.45
N ARG A 134 13.15 10.15 8.63
CA ARG A 134 13.79 11.12 9.53
C ARG A 134 15.07 11.69 8.95
N GLU A 135 15.92 10.86 8.38
CA GLU A 135 17.16 11.29 7.71
C GLU A 135 16.86 12.22 6.53
N ALA A 136 15.75 12.01 5.84
CA ALA A 136 15.27 12.91 4.80
C ALA A 136 14.64 14.22 5.33
N GLY A 137 14.62 14.43 6.64
CA GLY A 137 14.08 15.63 7.29
C GLY A 137 12.56 15.63 7.48
N ALA A 138 11.88 14.51 7.28
CA ALA A 138 10.44 14.41 7.51
C ALA A 138 10.11 14.19 8.99
N THR A 139 8.99 14.76 9.45
CA THR A 139 8.39 14.36 10.72
C THR A 139 7.73 13.00 10.50
N ALA A 140 8.26 11.98 11.14
CA ALA A 140 7.82 10.60 10.98
C ALA A 140 7.33 10.00 12.31
N HIS A 141 6.29 9.19 12.23
CA HIS A 141 5.72 8.44 13.35
C HIS A 141 5.82 6.94 13.05
N ARG A 142 6.19 6.16 14.05
CA ARG A 142 6.33 4.71 13.96
C ARG A 142 5.28 4.02 14.79
N GLY A 143 4.58 3.07 14.19
CA GLY A 143 3.45 2.37 14.81
C GLY A 143 2.12 3.04 14.47
N GLY A 144 1.08 2.50 15.07
CA GLY A 144 -0.30 2.94 14.88
C GLY A 144 -1.12 2.03 13.98
N THR A 145 -2.43 2.16 14.12
CA THR A 145 -3.41 1.34 13.39
C THR A 145 -3.98 2.09 12.19
N TYR A 146 -3.65 1.62 11.00
CA TYR A 146 -4.26 2.09 9.76
C TYR A 146 -5.64 1.46 9.58
N VAL A 147 -6.67 2.30 9.42
CA VAL A 147 -8.02 1.83 9.06
C VAL A 147 -8.18 1.86 7.55
N CYS A 148 -8.41 0.69 6.95
CA CYS A 148 -8.73 0.59 5.54
C CYS A 148 -10.25 0.63 5.35
N MET A 149 -10.75 1.66 4.71
CA MET A 149 -12.15 1.83 4.33
C MET A 149 -12.36 1.55 2.84
N GLU A 150 -13.59 1.23 2.44
CA GLU A 150 -13.86 0.88 1.03
C GLU A 150 -13.68 2.07 0.11
N GLY A 151 -14.23 3.22 0.45
CA GLY A 151 -14.28 4.35 -0.46
C GLY A 151 -15.32 4.16 -1.59
N PRO A 152 -15.30 5.00 -2.64
CA PRO A 152 -14.37 6.13 -2.89
C PRO A 152 -14.58 7.36 -2.01
N GLN A 153 -15.72 7.46 -1.29
CA GLN A 153 -15.95 8.58 -0.36
C GLN A 153 -15.05 8.47 0.87
N PHE A 154 -14.76 9.60 1.48
CA PHE A 154 -14.13 9.65 2.80
C PHE A 154 -15.13 9.28 3.91
N SER A 155 -14.60 8.98 5.10
CA SER A 155 -15.43 8.68 6.27
C SER A 155 -16.29 9.89 6.67
N THR A 156 -17.50 9.59 7.11
CA THR A 156 -18.35 10.58 7.80
C THR A 156 -17.73 10.99 9.13
N LEU A 157 -18.19 12.09 9.71
CA LEU A 157 -17.77 12.51 11.04
C LEU A 157 -18.01 11.40 12.09
N ALA A 158 -19.19 10.76 12.04
CA ALA A 158 -19.54 9.69 12.96
C ALA A 158 -18.61 8.47 12.84
N GLU A 159 -18.25 8.07 11.61
CA GLU A 159 -17.28 6.99 11.37
C GLU A 159 -15.88 7.36 11.87
N SER A 160 -15.45 8.60 11.67
CA SER A 160 -14.16 9.09 12.17
C SER A 160 -14.10 9.13 13.69
N GLU A 161 -15.16 9.59 14.34
CA GLU A 161 -15.28 9.59 15.79
C GLU A 161 -15.29 8.17 16.38
N GLU A 162 -15.96 7.23 15.73
CA GLU A 162 -15.97 5.84 16.14
C GLU A 162 -14.57 5.21 15.99
N ASN A 163 -13.88 5.47 14.90
CA ASN A 163 -12.51 5.00 14.70
C ASN A 163 -11.56 5.58 15.76
N ARG A 164 -11.70 6.87 16.09
CA ARG A 164 -10.90 7.50 17.15
C ARG A 164 -11.16 6.87 18.51
N ARG A 165 -12.44 6.61 18.87
CA ARG A 165 -12.80 5.95 20.15
C ARG A 165 -12.21 4.54 20.26
N ARG A 166 -12.01 3.85 19.15
CA ARG A 166 -11.39 2.52 19.10
C ARG A 166 -9.87 2.58 19.18
N GLY A 167 -9.26 3.77 19.20
CA GLY A 167 -7.81 3.94 19.24
C GLY A 167 -7.12 3.72 17.90
N HIS A 168 -7.81 3.96 16.80
CA HIS A 168 -7.20 4.00 15.49
C HIS A 168 -6.57 5.38 15.26
N ASP A 169 -5.54 5.42 14.42
CA ASP A 169 -4.64 6.56 14.24
C ASP A 169 -4.78 7.20 12.86
#